data_4dbbfbee526d071235c5388a080167cf
#
_entry.id   4dbbfbee526d071235c5388a080167cf
#
_cell.length_a   1.000
_cell.length_b   1.000
_cell.length_c   1.000
_cell.angle_alpha   90.00
_cell.angle_beta   90.00
_cell.angle_gamma   90.00
#
_symmetry.space_group_name_H-M   'P 1'
#
loop_
_entity.id
_entity.type
_entity.pdbx_description
1 polymer ?
#
loop_
_entity_poly.entity_id
_entity_poly.type
_entity_poly.pdbx_seq_one_letter_code
_entity_poly.pdbx_strand_id
1 'polypeptide(L)' 'ENVLLKEKEKYLKKLSSKYDGNALVWQVKRKLYQRGYSSEEIEKIFEKE' A
#
# COMPACT_ATOMS: atom_id res chain seq x y z
N GLU A 1 4.62 15.40 6.88
CA GLU A 1 3.69 14.40 6.90
C GLU A 1 3.55 13.70 5.62
N ASN A 2 3.55 12.41 5.63
CA ASN A 2 3.43 11.63 4.43
C ASN A 2 2.08 10.92 4.42
N VAL A 3 1.17 11.49 3.67
CA VAL A 3 -0.17 10.93 3.58
C VAL A 3 -0.14 9.53 2.96
N LEU A 4 0.77 9.34 2.01
CA LEU A 4 0.87 8.05 1.34
C LEU A 4 1.24 6.94 2.31
N LEU A 5 2.15 7.22 3.22
CA LEU A 5 2.53 6.23 4.21
C LEU A 5 1.38 5.91 5.13
N LYS A 6 0.60 6.90 5.49
CA LYS A 6 -0.56 6.66 6.33
C LYS A 6 -1.58 5.80 5.62
N GLU A 7 -1.80 6.07 4.36
CA GLU A 7 -2.74 5.27 3.57
C GLU A 7 -2.25 3.83 3.48
N LYS A 8 -0.94 3.67 3.27
CA LYS A 8 -0.38 2.35 3.17
C LYS A 8 -0.64 1.55 4.44
N GLU A 9 -0.35 2.14 5.57
CA GLU A 9 -0.53 1.44 6.82
C GLU A 9 -1.98 1.13 7.09
N LYS A 10 -2.85 2.06 6.72
CA LYS A 10 -4.27 1.86 6.90
C LYS A 10 -4.74 0.64 6.12
N TYR A 11 -4.33 0.54 4.86
CA TYR A 11 -4.74 -0.58 4.04
C TYR A 11 -4.07 -1.87 4.48
N LEU A 12 -2.82 -1.78 4.96
CA LEU A 12 -2.16 -2.97 5.44
C LEU A 12 -2.92 -3.60 6.59
N LYS A 13 -3.34 -2.78 7.52
CA LYS A 13 -4.11 -3.27 8.64
C LYS A 13 -5.45 -3.81 8.18
N LYS A 14 -6.10 -3.07 7.31
CA LYS A 14 -7.43 -3.45 6.89
C LYS A 14 -7.43 -4.75 6.11
N LEU A 15 -6.49 -4.91 5.23
CA LEU A 15 -6.46 -6.08 4.35
C LEU A 15 -5.71 -7.26 4.93
N SER A 16 -4.97 -7.05 5.99
CA SER A 16 -4.17 -8.15 6.54
C SER A 16 -5.04 -9.27 7.10
N SER A 17 -6.29 -8.98 7.36
CA SER A 17 -7.17 -10.02 7.86
C SER A 17 -7.62 -10.95 6.73
N LYS A 18 -7.52 -10.49 5.48
CA LYS A 18 -7.91 -11.31 4.35
C LYS A 18 -6.72 -11.81 3.57
N TYR A 19 -5.67 -11.02 3.50
CA TYR A 19 -4.51 -11.36 2.72
C TYR A 19 -3.27 -11.31 3.59
N ASP A 20 -2.21 -11.95 3.14
CA ASP A 20 -0.94 -11.84 3.84
C ASP A 20 0.17 -12.05 2.82
N GLY A 21 1.39 -11.75 3.21
CA GLY A 21 2.52 -11.92 2.34
C GLY A 21 2.41 -11.06 1.09
N ASN A 22 2.77 -11.65 -0.04
CA ASN A 22 2.76 -10.91 -1.30
C ASN A 22 1.37 -10.50 -1.70
N ALA A 23 0.39 -11.31 -1.40
CA ALA A 23 -0.98 -10.97 -1.76
C ALA A 23 -1.40 -9.68 -1.09
N LEU A 24 -1.02 -9.52 0.17
CA LEU A 24 -1.37 -8.31 0.89
C LEU A 24 -0.71 -7.09 0.24
N VAL A 25 0.55 -7.20 -0.10
CA VAL A 25 1.26 -6.10 -0.72
C VAL A 25 0.61 -5.71 -2.04
N TRP A 26 0.26 -6.70 -2.85
CA TRP A 26 -0.38 -6.42 -4.13
C TRP A 26 -1.71 -5.73 -3.96
N GLN A 27 -2.50 -6.17 -2.98
CA GLN A 27 -3.80 -5.56 -2.75
C GLN A 27 -3.67 -4.10 -2.30
N VAL A 28 -2.70 -3.84 -1.43
CA VAL A 28 -2.50 -2.48 -0.96
C VAL A 28 -2.04 -1.59 -2.12
N LYS A 29 -1.12 -2.09 -2.93
CA LYS A 29 -0.66 -1.32 -4.07
C LYS A 29 -1.81 -0.97 -5.00
N ARG A 30 -2.67 -1.94 -5.25
CA ARG A 30 -3.80 -1.73 -6.14
C ARG A 30 -4.73 -0.66 -5.60
N LYS A 31 -4.99 -0.69 -4.30
CA LYS A 31 -5.84 0.32 -3.70
C LYS A 31 -5.25 1.71 -3.86
N LEU A 32 -3.95 1.81 -3.69
CA LEU A 32 -3.29 3.10 -3.80
C LEU A 32 -3.34 3.60 -5.25
N TYR A 33 -3.22 2.70 -6.21
CA TYR A 33 -3.37 3.10 -7.61
C TYR A 33 -4.73 3.70 -7.85
N GLN A 34 -5.75 3.09 -7.30
CA GLN A 34 -7.11 3.56 -7.50
C GLN A 34 -7.34 4.92 -6.85
N ARG A 35 -6.52 5.24 -5.86
CA ARG A 35 -6.64 6.54 -5.22
C ARG A 35 -5.99 7.64 -6.04
N GLY A 36 -5.18 7.28 -7.02
CA GLY A 36 -4.57 8.27 -7.87
C GLY A 36 -3.08 8.45 -7.68
N TYR A 37 -2.47 7.65 -6.83
CA TYR A 37 -1.03 7.76 -6.63
C TYR A 37 -0.29 7.11 -7.80
N SER A 38 0.90 7.63 -8.11
CA SER A 38 1.66 7.09 -9.20
C SER A 38 2.40 5.83 -8.74
N SER A 39 2.76 5.01 -9.72
CA SER A 39 3.46 3.78 -9.39
C SER A 39 4.81 4.05 -8.76
N GLU A 40 5.46 5.13 -9.17
CA GLU A 40 6.74 5.49 -8.58
C GLU A 40 6.61 5.76 -7.09
N GLU A 41 5.60 6.49 -6.73
CA GLU A 41 5.41 6.83 -5.33
C GLU A 41 5.07 5.59 -4.53
N ILE A 42 4.23 4.75 -5.09
CA ILE A 42 3.82 3.54 -4.39
C ILE A 42 5.02 2.61 -4.20
N GLU A 43 5.83 2.44 -5.21
CA GLU A 43 6.97 1.57 -5.09
C GLU A 43 7.98 2.11 -4.09
N LYS A 44 8.09 3.41 -4.00
CA LYS A 44 9.01 4.00 -3.06
C LYS A 44 8.71 3.60 -1.63
N ILE A 45 7.45 3.63 -1.25
CA ILE A 45 7.09 3.33 0.12
C ILE A 45 7.16 1.85 0.41
N PHE A 46 7.13 1.01 -0.62
CA PHE A 46 7.22 -0.43 -0.40
C PHE A 46 8.64 -0.95 -0.53
N GLU A 47 9.50 -0.24 -1.24
CA GLU A 47 10.83 -0.66 -1.40
C GLU A 47 11.70 -0.39 -0.19
N LYS A 48 11.22 0.50 0.67
CA LYS A 48 11.91 0.78 1.80
C LYS A 48 11.95 -0.33 2.74
N GLU A 49 12.55 -1.00 3.11
CA GLU A 49 12.38 -2.02 3.96
C GLU A 49 13.40 -2.61 4.30
#